data_6c3bd7297c4740a03d4fc2b61119f602
#
_entry.id   6c3bd7297c4740a03d4fc2b61119f602
#
_cell.length_a   1.000
_cell.length_b   1.000
_cell.length_c   1.000
_cell.angle_alpha   90.00
_cell.angle_beta   90.00
_cell.angle_gamma   90.00
#
_symmetry.space_group_name_H-M   'P 1'
#
loop_
_entity.id
_entity.type
_entity.pdbx_description
1 polymer ?
#
loop_
_entity_poly.entity_id
_entity_poly.type
_entity_poly.pdbx_seq_one_letter_code
_entity_poly.pdbx_strand_id
1 'polypeptide(L)'
;MANAWKLEQFIEMLLGVTGVALGLSFMMKSGLGQTALTAFLQCISLISGMKSGTLLMCFYLLCVLLQLLIQRKDFDKLQVLQLPVCWIQGIIINLTCYDIAFLADIRPVSYPMQWVFLAVGMILVSFGVTLTMAADLVKQPFEQLIVVISKKYKKPFNFLRCGADAVFITCSLLLVAEIGRAHV
;
A
#
# COMPACT_ATOMS: atom_id res chain seq x y z
N MET A 1 32.15 11.97 -0.76
CA MET A 1 31.06 12.01 -1.75
C MET A 1 30.16 10.79 -1.70
N ALA A 2 30.66 9.56 -1.62
CA ALA A 2 29.82 8.35 -1.59
C ALA A 2 28.79 8.25 -0.44
N ASN A 3 29.04 8.88 0.71
CA ASN A 3 28.12 8.85 1.84
C ASN A 3 26.97 9.88 1.74
N ALA A 4 27.18 10.99 1.02
CA ALA A 4 26.14 12.00 0.81
C ALA A 4 25.05 11.48 -0.13
N TRP A 5 25.42 10.82 -1.20
CA TRP A 5 24.46 10.20 -2.14
C TRP A 5 23.55 9.16 -1.47
N LYS A 6 24.11 8.34 -0.59
CA LYS A 6 23.31 7.35 0.16
C LYS A 6 22.34 8.00 1.14
N LEU A 7 22.68 9.15 1.72
CA LEU A 7 21.79 9.88 2.62
C LEU A 7 20.64 10.53 1.85
N GLU A 8 20.90 11.14 0.70
CA GLU A 8 19.88 11.72 -0.17
C GLU A 8 18.87 10.65 -0.62
N GLN A 9 19.34 9.52 -1.12
CA GLN A 9 18.47 8.39 -1.52
C GLN A 9 17.62 7.88 -0.35
N PHE A 10 18.18 7.81 0.85
CA PHE A 10 17.43 7.39 2.03
C PHE A 10 16.35 8.39 2.42
N ILE A 11 16.65 9.70 2.35
CA ILE A 11 15.67 10.76 2.61
C ILE A 11 14.56 10.73 1.56
N GLU A 12 14.90 10.61 0.28
CA GLU A 12 13.92 10.50 -0.82
C GLU A 12 13.00 9.28 -0.63
N MET A 13 13.55 8.14 -0.26
CA MET A 13 12.78 6.94 0.05
C MET A 13 11.83 7.18 1.22
N LEU A 14 12.29 7.78 2.31
CA LEU A 14 11.48 8.03 3.50
C LEU A 14 10.35 9.02 3.21
N LEU A 15 10.64 10.10 2.49
CA LEU A 15 9.64 11.07 2.03
C LEU A 15 8.63 10.42 1.08
N GLY A 16 9.11 9.59 0.16
CA GLY A 16 8.25 8.86 -0.77
C GLY A 16 7.30 7.91 -0.05
N VAL A 17 7.81 7.11 0.88
CA VAL A 17 7.02 6.18 1.70
C VAL A 17 5.96 6.91 2.53
N THR A 18 6.36 8.04 3.14
CA THR A 18 5.43 8.88 3.92
C THR A 18 4.35 9.48 3.01
N GLY A 19 4.73 9.97 1.84
CA GLY A 19 3.81 10.51 0.84
C GLY A 19 2.78 9.48 0.38
N VAL A 20 3.22 8.26 0.08
CA VAL A 20 2.33 7.15 -0.27
C VAL A 20 1.36 6.83 0.87
N ALA A 21 1.85 6.71 2.12
CA ALA A 21 1.03 6.36 3.26
C ALA A 21 -0.04 7.43 3.55
N LEU A 22 0.32 8.71 3.51
CA LEU A 22 -0.62 9.82 3.65
C LEU A 22 -1.62 9.84 2.50
N GLY A 23 -1.16 9.68 1.27
CA GLY A 23 -2.03 9.65 0.10
C GLY A 23 -3.06 8.53 0.15
N LEU A 24 -2.65 7.31 0.53
CA LEU A 24 -3.57 6.20 0.77
C LEU A 24 -4.59 6.51 1.88
N SER A 25 -4.16 7.16 2.96
CA SER A 25 -5.05 7.57 4.04
C SER A 25 -6.11 8.57 3.57
N PHE A 26 -5.73 9.56 2.74
CA PHE A 26 -6.66 10.51 2.15
C PHE A 26 -7.65 9.82 1.19
N MET A 27 -7.18 8.89 0.35
CA MET A 27 -8.04 8.11 -0.53
C MET A 27 -9.05 7.26 0.27
N MET A 28 -8.61 6.58 1.33
CA MET A 28 -9.50 5.81 2.21
C MET A 28 -10.57 6.69 2.86
N LYS A 29 -10.20 7.90 3.30
CA LYS A 29 -11.14 8.85 3.91
C LYS A 29 -12.10 9.48 2.93
N SER A 30 -11.74 9.60 1.65
CA SER A 30 -12.62 10.15 0.63
C SER A 30 -13.92 9.36 0.46
N GLY A 31 -13.87 8.04 0.69
CA GLY A 31 -15.01 7.14 0.48
C GLY A 31 -15.42 6.94 -0.98
N LEU A 32 -14.75 7.61 -1.94
CA LEU A 32 -15.08 7.52 -3.37
C LEU A 32 -14.27 6.45 -4.11
N GLY A 33 -13.06 6.15 -3.63
CA GLY A 33 -12.21 5.15 -4.29
C GLY A 33 -10.84 5.03 -3.65
N GLN A 34 -10.22 3.89 -3.90
CA GLN A 34 -8.88 3.56 -3.42
C GLN A 34 -8.26 2.48 -4.32
N THR A 35 -7.02 2.08 -4.06
CA THR A 35 -6.39 1.02 -4.83
C THR A 35 -7.07 -0.34 -4.57
N ALA A 36 -7.03 -1.26 -5.55
CA ALA A 36 -7.64 -2.58 -5.42
C ALA A 36 -7.18 -3.33 -4.16
N LEU A 37 -5.89 -3.27 -3.85
CA LEU A 37 -5.31 -3.87 -2.65
C LEU A 37 -5.86 -3.24 -1.37
N THR A 38 -5.85 -1.91 -1.26
CA THR A 38 -6.33 -1.23 -0.05
C THR A 38 -7.83 -1.40 0.14
N ALA A 39 -8.62 -1.47 -0.93
CA ALA A 39 -10.04 -1.78 -0.89
C ALA A 39 -10.28 -3.19 -0.30
N PHE A 40 -9.54 -4.18 -0.77
CA PHE A 40 -9.59 -5.53 -0.23
C PHE A 40 -9.24 -5.59 1.26
N LEU A 41 -8.15 -4.95 1.66
CA LEU A 41 -7.74 -4.90 3.07
C LEU A 41 -8.73 -4.13 3.94
N GLN A 42 -9.39 -3.11 3.41
CA GLN A 42 -10.44 -2.39 4.13
C GLN A 42 -11.68 -3.25 4.35
N CYS A 43 -12.09 -4.07 3.38
CA CYS A 43 -13.16 -5.03 3.58
C CYS A 43 -12.83 -6.03 4.70
N ILE A 44 -11.59 -6.55 4.72
CA ILE A 44 -11.13 -7.43 5.81
C ILE A 44 -11.12 -6.67 7.14
N SER A 45 -10.70 -5.42 7.16
CA SER A 45 -10.69 -4.56 8.35
C SER A 45 -12.09 -4.43 8.96
N LEU A 46 -13.10 -4.24 8.12
CA LEU A 46 -14.51 -4.13 8.57
C LEU A 46 -15.04 -5.44 9.17
N ILE A 47 -14.61 -6.59 8.65
CA ILE A 47 -15.03 -7.90 9.16
C ILE A 47 -14.27 -8.28 10.42
N SER A 48 -12.96 -8.08 10.44
CA SER A 48 -12.07 -8.53 11.54
C SER A 48 -11.97 -7.56 12.69
N GLY A 49 -12.37 -6.29 12.51
CA GLY A 49 -12.16 -5.21 13.47
C GLY A 49 -10.70 -4.74 13.57
N MET A 50 -9.80 -5.29 12.77
CA MET A 50 -8.39 -4.90 12.75
C MET A 50 -8.19 -3.59 11.97
N LYS A 51 -7.24 -2.76 12.38
CA LYS A 51 -6.90 -1.52 11.67
C LYS A 51 -6.31 -1.83 10.27
N SER A 52 -6.74 -1.09 9.25
CA SER A 52 -6.32 -1.30 7.85
C SER A 52 -4.80 -1.22 7.64
N GLY A 53 -4.11 -0.31 8.37
CA GLY A 53 -2.65 -0.21 8.31
C GLY A 53 -1.95 -1.45 8.86
N THR A 54 -2.50 -2.08 9.92
CA THR A 54 -1.98 -3.34 10.47
C THR A 54 -2.15 -4.49 9.47
N LEU A 55 -3.30 -4.58 8.81
CA LEU A 55 -3.53 -5.56 7.75
C LEU A 55 -2.58 -5.36 6.57
N LEU A 56 -2.30 -4.10 6.20
CA LEU A 56 -1.33 -3.80 5.16
C LEU A 56 0.09 -4.25 5.55
N MET A 57 0.50 -4.04 6.80
CA MET A 57 1.79 -4.54 7.32
C MET A 57 1.87 -6.06 7.22
N CYS A 58 0.84 -6.78 7.66
CA CYS A 58 0.77 -8.24 7.58
C CYS A 58 0.83 -8.73 6.13
N PHE A 59 0.10 -8.08 5.23
CA PHE A 59 0.11 -8.41 3.80
C PHE A 59 1.50 -8.19 3.17
N TYR A 60 2.15 -7.08 3.48
CA TYR A 60 3.49 -6.80 2.96
C TYR A 60 4.53 -7.76 3.53
N LEU A 61 4.43 -8.13 4.81
CA LEU A 61 5.27 -9.16 5.40
C LEU A 61 5.11 -10.50 4.65
N LEU A 62 3.87 -10.88 4.35
CA LEU A 62 3.58 -12.07 3.55
C LEU A 62 4.22 -11.97 2.15
N CYS A 63 4.14 -10.80 1.50
CA CYS A 63 4.80 -10.58 0.21
C CYS A 63 6.31 -10.79 0.29
N VAL A 64 6.98 -10.26 1.32
CA VAL A 64 8.43 -10.43 1.53
C VAL A 64 8.79 -11.90 1.80
N LEU A 65 7.98 -12.60 2.60
CA LEU A 65 8.17 -14.04 2.84
C LEU A 65 8.03 -14.86 1.54
N LEU A 66 7.03 -14.54 0.71
CA LEU A 66 6.87 -15.19 -0.60
C LEU A 66 8.04 -14.89 -1.54
N GLN A 67 8.57 -13.65 -1.54
CA GLN A 67 9.77 -13.31 -2.29
C GLN A 67 10.96 -14.17 -1.85
N LEU A 68 11.17 -14.32 -0.54
CA LEU A 68 12.23 -15.14 0.03
C LEU A 68 12.11 -16.61 -0.42
N LEU A 69 10.89 -17.17 -0.37
CA LEU A 69 10.62 -18.55 -0.80
C LEU A 69 10.83 -18.75 -2.29
N ILE A 70 10.49 -17.75 -3.12
CA ILE A 70 10.62 -17.84 -4.58
C ILE A 70 12.06 -17.67 -5.02
N GLN A 71 12.79 -16.71 -4.47
CA GLN A 71 14.16 -16.36 -4.85
C GLN A 71 15.21 -17.25 -4.18
N ARG A 72 14.95 -17.70 -2.97
CA ARG A 72 15.88 -18.53 -2.18
C ARG A 72 17.30 -17.93 -2.14
N LYS A 73 18.23 -18.47 -2.94
CA LYS A 73 19.64 -18.06 -2.97
C LYS A 73 19.88 -16.73 -3.70
N ASP A 74 18.97 -16.34 -4.57
CA ASP A 74 19.04 -15.09 -5.35
C ASP A 74 18.37 -13.91 -4.65
N PHE A 75 18.01 -14.08 -3.38
CA PHE A 75 17.37 -13.03 -2.57
C PHE A 75 18.38 -11.93 -2.24
N ASP A 76 18.14 -10.73 -2.71
CA ASP A 76 18.99 -9.58 -2.43
C ASP A 76 18.78 -9.10 -0.98
N LYS A 77 19.88 -8.91 -0.25
CA LYS A 77 19.86 -8.41 1.13
C LYS A 77 19.22 -7.03 1.25
N LEU A 78 19.28 -6.21 0.21
CA LEU A 78 18.60 -4.91 0.16
C LEU A 78 17.07 -5.05 0.25
N GLN A 79 16.51 -6.17 -0.17
CA GLN A 79 15.05 -6.41 -0.06
C GLN A 79 14.58 -6.51 1.40
N VAL A 80 15.47 -6.79 2.36
CA VAL A 80 15.14 -6.75 3.79
C VAL A 80 14.73 -5.34 4.24
N LEU A 81 15.23 -4.31 3.57
CA LEU A 81 14.84 -2.91 3.81
C LEU A 81 13.34 -2.65 3.53
N GLN A 82 12.66 -3.58 2.83
CA GLN A 82 11.20 -3.49 2.66
C GLN A 82 10.46 -3.61 4.00
N LEU A 83 11.01 -4.32 4.98
CA LEU A 83 10.34 -4.53 6.27
C LEU A 83 10.13 -3.21 7.05
N PRO A 84 11.16 -2.38 7.31
CA PRO A 84 10.95 -1.10 7.96
C PRO A 84 10.05 -0.16 7.14
N VAL A 85 10.13 -0.20 5.81
CA VAL A 85 9.24 0.57 4.92
C VAL A 85 7.78 0.19 5.13
N CYS A 86 7.48 -1.11 5.18
CA CYS A 86 6.14 -1.62 5.46
C CYS A 86 5.61 -1.15 6.81
N TRP A 87 6.46 -1.18 7.84
CA TRP A 87 6.09 -0.76 9.18
C TRP A 87 5.77 0.72 9.23
N ILE A 88 6.62 1.56 8.64
CA ILE A 88 6.39 3.01 8.57
C ILE A 88 5.06 3.30 7.86
N GLN A 89 4.80 2.69 6.71
CA GLN A 89 3.54 2.89 5.99
C GLN A 89 2.32 2.49 6.83
N GLY A 90 2.34 1.31 7.43
CA GLY A 90 1.23 0.83 8.23
C GLY A 90 0.98 1.68 9.49
N ILE A 91 2.04 2.13 10.15
CA ILE A 91 1.94 3.03 11.31
C ILE A 91 1.33 4.36 10.89
N ILE A 92 1.80 4.99 9.81
CA ILE A 92 1.27 6.27 9.33
C ILE A 92 -0.22 6.15 8.99
N ILE A 93 -0.63 5.07 8.30
CA ILE A 93 -2.04 4.84 7.98
C ILE A 93 -2.87 4.68 9.26
N ASN A 94 -2.38 3.90 10.23
CA ASN A 94 -3.10 3.72 11.49
C ASN A 94 -3.21 5.03 12.27
N LEU A 95 -2.13 5.79 12.40
CA LEU A 95 -2.15 7.10 13.05
C LEU A 95 -3.12 8.07 12.37
N THR A 96 -3.08 8.12 11.04
CA THR A 96 -3.89 9.09 10.28
C THR A 96 -5.38 8.71 10.25
N CYS A 97 -5.71 7.42 10.20
CA CYS A 97 -7.09 6.97 10.05
C CYS A 97 -7.79 6.63 11.35
N TYR A 98 -7.04 6.27 12.41
CA TYR A 98 -7.63 5.69 13.63
C TYR A 98 -7.13 6.30 14.94
N ASP A 99 -5.83 6.60 15.08
CA ASP A 99 -5.23 6.86 16.39
C ASP A 99 -5.17 8.34 16.75
N ILE A 100 -4.97 9.24 15.78
CA ILE A 100 -4.97 10.68 16.03
C ILE A 100 -6.39 11.20 15.88
N ALA A 101 -7.07 11.46 17.00
CA ALA A 101 -8.48 11.88 17.01
C ALA A 101 -8.75 13.05 16.06
N PHE A 102 -7.92 14.10 16.10
CA PHE A 102 -8.05 15.24 15.19
C PHE A 102 -7.99 14.85 13.71
N LEU A 103 -7.07 13.94 13.33
CA LEU A 103 -6.96 13.46 11.94
C LEU A 103 -8.06 12.44 11.62
N ALA A 104 -8.39 11.54 12.52
CA ALA A 104 -9.41 10.51 12.32
C ALA A 104 -10.80 11.13 12.08
N ASP A 105 -11.10 12.22 12.78
CA ASP A 105 -12.39 12.94 12.67
C ASP A 105 -12.51 13.78 11.40
N ILE A 106 -11.40 14.09 10.72
CA ILE A 106 -11.45 14.76 9.43
C ILE A 106 -12.05 13.80 8.40
N ARG A 107 -13.36 13.91 8.20
CA ARG A 107 -14.09 13.20 7.16
C ARG A 107 -14.77 14.20 6.23
N PRO A 108 -14.68 14.02 4.91
CA PRO A 108 -15.36 14.91 3.98
C PRO A 108 -16.88 14.73 4.11
N VAL A 109 -17.56 15.78 4.57
CA VAL A 109 -19.01 15.78 4.78
C VAL A 109 -19.78 15.99 3.47
N SER A 110 -19.20 16.75 2.54
CA SER A 110 -19.83 17.08 1.26
C SER A 110 -19.17 16.31 0.10
N TYR A 111 -20.01 15.99 -0.90
CA TYR A 111 -19.53 15.29 -2.11
C TYR A 111 -18.36 16.01 -2.83
N PRO A 112 -18.37 17.35 -3.01
CA PRO A 112 -17.20 18.04 -3.56
C PRO A 112 -15.94 17.87 -2.71
N MET A 113 -16.05 17.86 -1.38
CA MET A 113 -14.92 17.67 -0.48
C MET A 113 -14.34 16.25 -0.58
N GLN A 114 -15.18 15.25 -0.82
CA GLN A 114 -14.73 13.88 -1.09
C GLN A 114 -13.84 13.81 -2.33
N TRP A 115 -14.20 14.53 -3.40
CA TRP A 115 -13.40 14.64 -4.61
C TRP A 115 -12.06 15.33 -4.37
N VAL A 116 -12.02 16.36 -3.54
CA VAL A 116 -10.78 17.04 -3.16
C VAL A 116 -9.86 16.06 -2.40
N PHE A 117 -10.40 15.31 -1.44
CA PHE A 117 -9.64 14.30 -0.70
C PHE A 117 -9.08 13.22 -1.62
N LEU A 118 -9.88 12.74 -2.55
CA LEU A 118 -9.43 11.76 -3.55
C LEU A 118 -8.32 12.32 -4.43
N ALA A 119 -8.48 13.53 -4.97
CA ALA A 119 -7.50 14.18 -5.84
C ALA A 119 -6.17 14.43 -5.09
N VAL A 120 -6.22 14.97 -3.88
CA VAL A 120 -5.03 15.16 -3.04
C VAL A 120 -4.36 13.81 -2.74
N GLY A 121 -5.15 12.80 -2.39
CA GLY A 121 -4.63 11.45 -2.15
C GLY A 121 -3.90 10.89 -3.37
N MET A 122 -4.49 10.99 -4.57
CA MET A 122 -3.85 10.53 -5.82
C MET A 122 -2.54 11.27 -6.13
N ILE A 123 -2.51 12.59 -5.95
CA ILE A 123 -1.28 13.40 -6.14
C ILE A 123 -0.19 12.95 -5.17
N LEU A 124 -0.51 12.79 -3.89
CA LEU A 124 0.43 12.35 -2.86
C LEU A 124 0.96 10.94 -3.14
N VAL A 125 0.10 10.00 -3.53
CA VAL A 125 0.53 8.65 -3.91
C VAL A 125 1.44 8.70 -5.12
N SER A 126 1.06 9.42 -6.18
CA SER A 126 1.86 9.51 -7.41
C SER A 126 3.23 10.13 -7.15
N PHE A 127 3.28 11.22 -6.39
CA PHE A 127 4.53 11.87 -6.00
C PHE A 127 5.38 10.95 -5.11
N GLY A 128 4.77 10.32 -4.11
CA GLY A 128 5.44 9.39 -3.21
C GLY A 128 6.02 8.17 -3.95
N VAL A 129 5.28 7.57 -4.88
CA VAL A 129 5.77 6.47 -5.71
C VAL A 129 6.93 6.92 -6.60
N THR A 130 6.86 8.11 -7.19
CA THR A 130 7.93 8.67 -8.01
C THR A 130 9.22 8.84 -7.19
N LEU A 131 9.12 9.38 -5.97
CA LEU A 131 10.27 9.53 -5.07
C LEU A 131 10.87 8.18 -4.66
N THR A 132 10.02 7.19 -4.32
CA THR A 132 10.53 5.85 -3.98
C THR A 132 11.19 5.16 -5.16
N MET A 133 10.72 5.41 -6.38
CA MET A 133 11.35 4.91 -7.60
C MET A 133 12.66 5.65 -7.92
N ALA A 134 12.72 6.96 -7.71
CA ALA A 134 13.93 7.77 -7.92
C ALA A 134 15.06 7.38 -6.94
N ALA A 135 14.72 7.08 -5.70
CA ALA A 135 15.66 6.60 -4.69
C ALA A 135 16.34 5.26 -5.08
N ASP A 136 15.69 4.44 -5.91
CA ASP A 136 16.17 3.14 -6.42
C ASP A 136 16.76 2.21 -5.34
N LEU A 137 16.36 2.41 -4.08
CA LEU A 137 16.81 1.58 -2.95
C LEU A 137 15.92 0.35 -2.79
N VAL A 138 14.60 0.56 -2.70
CA VAL A 138 13.64 -0.50 -2.41
C VAL A 138 12.28 -0.21 -3.07
N LYS A 139 11.75 -1.19 -3.77
CA LYS A 139 10.39 -1.14 -4.32
C LYS A 139 9.37 -1.56 -3.27
N GLN A 140 8.13 -1.16 -3.43
CA GLN A 140 7.06 -1.64 -2.57
C GLN A 140 6.96 -3.17 -2.62
N PRO A 141 6.72 -3.85 -1.47
CA PRO A 141 6.79 -5.30 -1.38
C PRO A 141 5.87 -6.03 -2.36
N PHE A 142 4.67 -5.52 -2.59
CA PHE A 142 3.73 -6.11 -3.53
C PHE A 142 4.22 -6.01 -4.99
N GLU A 143 4.72 -4.84 -5.39
CA GLU A 143 5.27 -4.64 -6.74
C GLU A 143 6.52 -5.48 -6.97
N GLN A 144 7.39 -5.54 -5.97
CA GLN A 144 8.59 -6.38 -6.05
C GLN A 144 8.23 -7.87 -6.16
N LEU A 145 7.22 -8.34 -5.43
CA LEU A 145 6.73 -9.72 -5.56
C LEU A 145 6.28 -10.01 -7.00
N ILE A 146 5.53 -9.10 -7.62
CA ILE A 146 5.09 -9.25 -9.01
C ILE A 146 6.29 -9.28 -9.97
N VAL A 147 7.30 -8.43 -9.74
CA VAL A 147 8.56 -8.44 -10.53
C VAL A 147 9.28 -9.79 -10.41
N VAL A 148 9.37 -10.34 -9.20
CA VAL A 148 9.99 -11.64 -8.95
C VAL A 148 9.25 -12.76 -9.67
N ILE A 149 7.92 -12.77 -9.59
CA ILE A 149 7.07 -13.75 -10.28
C ILE A 149 7.20 -13.60 -11.80
N SER A 150 7.17 -12.35 -12.30
CA SER A 150 7.34 -12.02 -13.73
C SER A 150 8.66 -12.59 -14.28
N LYS A 151 9.76 -12.38 -13.56
CA LYS A 151 11.07 -12.89 -13.95
C LYS A 151 11.13 -14.42 -13.93
N LYS A 152 10.59 -15.04 -12.88
CA LYS A 152 10.63 -16.50 -12.72
C LYS A 152 9.80 -17.24 -13.76
N TYR A 153 8.60 -16.76 -14.04
CA TYR A 153 7.66 -17.41 -14.97
C TYR A 153 7.68 -16.81 -16.38
N LYS A 154 8.56 -15.84 -16.65
CA LYS A 154 8.70 -15.15 -17.96
C LYS A 154 7.36 -14.58 -18.48
N LYS A 155 6.53 -14.07 -17.57
CA LYS A 155 5.26 -13.43 -17.90
C LYS A 155 5.38 -11.92 -17.83
N PRO A 156 4.66 -11.14 -18.66
CA PRO A 156 4.74 -9.68 -18.63
C PRO A 156 4.21 -9.14 -17.28
N PHE A 157 4.93 -8.18 -16.73
CA PHE A 157 4.60 -7.54 -15.45
C PHE A 157 3.16 -7.01 -15.41
N ASN A 158 2.75 -6.30 -16.46
CA ASN A 158 1.42 -5.71 -16.53
C ASN A 158 0.30 -6.76 -16.45
N PHE A 159 0.49 -7.91 -17.10
CA PHE A 159 -0.49 -9.00 -17.04
C PHE A 159 -0.66 -9.54 -15.63
N LEU A 160 0.44 -9.75 -14.91
CA LEU A 160 0.40 -10.24 -13.53
C LEU A 160 -0.18 -9.18 -12.58
N ARG A 161 0.16 -7.90 -12.78
CA ARG A 161 -0.37 -6.79 -11.99
C ARG A 161 -1.87 -6.65 -12.16
N CYS A 162 -2.36 -6.57 -13.40
CA CYS A 162 -3.80 -6.51 -13.67
C CYS A 162 -4.55 -7.75 -13.16
N GLY A 163 -3.95 -8.94 -13.30
CA GLY A 163 -4.53 -10.16 -12.75
C GLY A 163 -4.67 -10.12 -11.22
N ALA A 164 -3.65 -9.65 -10.52
CA ALA A 164 -3.72 -9.52 -9.07
C ALA A 164 -4.76 -8.46 -8.63
N ASP A 165 -4.82 -7.32 -9.31
CA ASP A 165 -5.81 -6.29 -9.03
C ASP A 165 -7.24 -6.80 -9.29
N ALA A 166 -7.45 -7.56 -10.37
CA ALA A 166 -8.74 -8.21 -10.65
C ALA A 166 -9.15 -9.20 -9.55
N VAL A 167 -8.21 -9.99 -9.03
CA VAL A 167 -8.47 -10.90 -7.89
C VAL A 167 -8.86 -10.11 -6.64
N PHE A 168 -8.14 -9.04 -6.30
CA PHE A 168 -8.48 -8.22 -5.13
C PHE A 168 -9.86 -7.58 -5.26
N ILE A 169 -10.20 -7.04 -6.44
CA ILE A 169 -11.52 -6.44 -6.69
C ILE A 169 -12.61 -7.52 -6.54
N THR A 170 -12.42 -8.68 -7.15
CA THR A 170 -13.40 -9.78 -7.08
C THR A 170 -13.60 -10.24 -5.63
N CYS A 171 -12.51 -10.45 -4.89
CA CYS A 171 -12.57 -10.80 -3.48
C CYS A 171 -13.28 -9.72 -2.64
N SER A 172 -12.98 -8.43 -2.90
CA SER A 172 -13.64 -7.32 -2.22
C SER A 172 -15.15 -7.31 -2.45
N LEU A 173 -15.58 -7.53 -3.69
CA LEU A 173 -17.01 -7.59 -4.03
C LEU A 173 -17.73 -8.75 -3.34
N LEU A 174 -17.09 -9.92 -3.28
CA LEU A 174 -17.64 -11.09 -2.56
C LEU A 174 -17.77 -10.80 -1.06
N LEU A 175 -16.75 -10.20 -0.44
CA LEU A 175 -16.77 -9.85 0.98
C LEU A 175 -17.86 -8.81 1.29
N VAL A 176 -17.99 -7.77 0.46
CA VAL A 176 -19.06 -6.75 0.62
C VAL A 176 -20.43 -7.38 0.48
N ALA A 177 -20.64 -8.32 -0.45
CA ALA A 177 -21.91 -9.03 -0.61
C ALA A 177 -22.25 -9.88 0.61
N GLU A 178 -21.26 -10.48 1.28
CA GLU A 178 -21.47 -11.22 2.52
C GLU A 178 -21.79 -10.31 3.70
N ILE A 179 -21.09 -9.17 3.84
CA ILE A 179 -21.38 -8.17 4.88
C ILE A 179 -22.81 -7.66 4.73
N GLY A 180 -23.26 -7.36 3.50
CA GLY A 180 -24.61 -6.91 3.22
C GLY A 180 -25.67 -7.95 3.60
N ARG A 181 -25.41 -9.26 3.43
CA ARG A 181 -26.32 -10.35 3.84
C ARG A 181 -26.38 -10.56 5.34
N ALA A 182 -25.29 -10.30 6.06
CA ALA A 182 -25.26 -10.47 7.51
C ALA A 182 -26.00 -9.35 8.27
N HIS A 183 -26.32 -8.25 7.61
CA HIS A 183 -27.06 -7.10 8.16
C HIS A 183 -28.54 -7.06 7.75
N VAL A 184 -29.03 -8.03 7.02
CA VAL A 184 -30.44 -8.25 6.67
C VAL A 184 -31.02 -9.38 7.52
#